data_babba92c43c5b5cec2b98f7f75d68c28
#
_entry.id   babba92c43c5b5cec2b98f7f75d68c28
#
_cell.length_a   1.000
_cell.length_b   1.000
_cell.length_c   1.000
_cell.angle_alpha   90.00
_cell.angle_beta   90.00
_cell.angle_gamma   90.00
#
_symmetry.space_group_name_H-M   'P 1'
#
loop_
_entity.id
_entity.type
_entity.pdbx_description
1 polymer ?
#
loop_
_entity_poly.entity_id
_entity_poly.type
_entity_poly.pdbx_seq_one_letter_code
_entity_poly.pdbx_strand_id
1 'polypeptide(L)'
;MQKTRIGLRWWIVLLVTFGTILNYLARSSLSVAAPTLKQAFAMTTQQYSWVVAAFQASYTVMQPVAGYLLDMLGLRLGFALFAVGWSLANCFHAFAGGWPSLAFFRGLLGLTEAAAIPAGMKVVAQWFPAKERTVATGWFNIGTSIGAMIAPPIVVFCIAIWGWQSAFVVTGGIGFVWAAIWYLAYRGPREHPRLGAAERALILDGCDNDQPAEPPMRWREILLTRQFWSIAIPRFLAEPAWQTFNFFIPLYLVEAKGMDLKSVAAFAWLPFLASDAGSLFGGYYAPWLIRRFGVSLLTSRKIVVTTGAVLMIGPAAIGLTVGPAMAILLFCIGGFAHQMLSGALITLSADLFEQRIVGKVTGMGGSAAWIGGLSFSLIIGALADTIGYNPLFVCLAVFDFIGAFVLWTLLRRPAAA
;
A
#
# COMPACT_ATOMS: atom_id res chain seq x y z
N MET A 1 -10.77 20.13 34.83
CA MET A 1 -10.62 19.67 33.41
C MET A 1 -9.20 19.93 32.97
N GLN A 2 -8.29 18.96 33.08
CA GLN A 2 -6.96 19.07 32.50
C GLN A 2 -7.12 19.08 30.97
N LYS A 3 -6.68 20.18 30.33
CA LYS A 3 -6.54 20.24 28.86
C LYS A 3 -5.66 19.06 28.47
N THR A 4 -6.23 18.07 27.81
CA THR A 4 -5.51 16.95 27.19
C THR A 4 -4.59 17.53 26.14
N ARG A 5 -3.34 17.85 26.52
CA ARG A 5 -2.28 18.14 25.55
C ARG A 5 -2.12 16.85 24.73
N ILE A 6 -2.20 16.98 23.43
CA ILE A 6 -1.87 15.88 22.51
C ILE A 6 -0.50 15.35 22.93
N GLY A 7 -0.42 14.09 23.36
CA GLY A 7 0.83 13.49 23.85
C GLY A 7 1.89 13.46 22.75
N LEU A 8 3.16 13.48 23.13
CA LEU A 8 4.28 13.49 22.19
C LEU A 8 4.24 12.31 21.21
N ARG A 9 3.73 11.14 21.64
CA ARG A 9 3.55 9.95 20.78
C ARG A 9 2.71 10.24 19.54
N TRP A 10 1.69 11.07 19.65
CA TRP A 10 0.84 11.44 18.50
C TRP A 10 1.57 12.35 17.50
N TRP A 11 2.44 13.24 17.98
CA TRP A 11 3.31 14.03 17.12
C TRP A 11 4.31 13.15 16.36
N ILE A 12 4.85 12.12 17.00
CA ILE A 12 5.74 11.15 16.35
C ILE A 12 4.98 10.36 15.27
N VAL A 13 3.75 9.92 15.54
CA VAL A 13 2.93 9.24 14.51
C VAL A 13 2.60 10.19 13.34
N LEU A 14 2.26 11.45 13.61
CA LEU A 14 2.03 12.44 12.55
C LEU A 14 3.27 12.66 11.69
N LEU A 15 4.47 12.69 12.31
CA LEU A 15 5.73 12.82 11.59
C LEU A 15 5.96 11.60 10.65
N VAL A 16 5.67 10.38 11.12
CA VAL A 16 5.75 9.17 10.28
C VAL A 16 4.70 9.20 9.18
N THR A 17 3.47 9.60 9.51
CA THR A 17 2.37 9.74 8.53
C THR A 17 2.79 10.68 7.40
N PHE A 18 3.41 11.81 7.74
CA PHE A 18 3.90 12.75 6.74
C PHE A 18 5.00 12.13 5.85
N GLY A 19 5.91 11.34 6.44
CA GLY A 19 6.88 10.55 5.68
C GLY A 19 6.23 9.56 4.72
N THR A 20 5.15 8.90 5.15
CA THR A 20 4.38 7.99 4.31
C THR A 20 3.66 8.73 3.18
N ILE A 21 3.12 9.92 3.45
CA ILE A 21 2.54 10.79 2.41
C ILE A 21 3.58 11.07 1.31
N LEU A 22 4.80 11.48 1.70
CA LEU A 22 5.87 11.80 0.75
C LEU A 22 6.35 10.56 -0.02
N ASN A 23 6.44 9.41 0.64
CA ASN A 23 6.79 8.14 0.02
C ASN A 23 5.78 7.77 -1.08
N TYR A 24 4.47 7.85 -0.78
CA TYR A 24 3.43 7.54 -1.77
C TYR A 24 3.29 8.62 -2.85
N LEU A 25 3.56 9.88 -2.53
CA LEU A 25 3.65 10.95 -3.52
C LEU A 25 4.76 10.67 -4.54
N ALA A 26 5.97 10.29 -4.08
CA ALA A 26 7.08 9.93 -4.94
C ALA A 26 6.77 8.69 -5.80
N ARG A 27 6.17 7.66 -5.18
CA ARG A 27 5.72 6.44 -5.86
C ARG A 27 4.73 6.73 -6.99
N SER A 28 3.73 7.54 -6.72
CA SER A 28 2.64 7.85 -7.65
C SER A 28 3.06 8.83 -8.75
N SER A 29 4.18 9.53 -8.61
CA SER A 29 4.65 10.51 -9.60
C SER A 29 4.86 9.88 -10.98
N LEU A 30 5.36 8.64 -11.07
CA LEU A 30 5.52 7.94 -12.34
C LEU A 30 4.17 7.68 -13.02
N SER A 31 3.17 7.19 -12.28
CA SER A 31 1.88 6.83 -12.89
C SER A 31 1.14 8.05 -13.44
N VAL A 32 1.23 9.18 -12.75
CA VAL A 32 0.65 10.45 -13.22
C VAL A 32 1.42 11.01 -14.43
N ALA A 33 2.77 10.90 -14.42
CA ALA A 33 3.61 11.32 -15.53
C ALA A 33 3.62 10.32 -16.70
N ALA A 34 3.06 9.13 -16.54
CA ALA A 34 3.15 8.05 -17.53
C ALA A 34 2.76 8.43 -18.96
N PRO A 35 1.63 9.13 -19.20
CA PRO A 35 1.27 9.55 -20.56
C PRO A 35 2.33 10.45 -21.20
N THR A 36 2.85 11.42 -20.44
CA THR A 36 3.88 12.36 -20.88
C THR A 36 5.21 11.62 -21.14
N LEU A 37 5.61 10.70 -20.27
CA LEU A 37 6.82 9.91 -20.41
C LEU A 37 6.74 8.94 -21.59
N LYS A 38 5.58 8.29 -21.80
CA LYS A 38 5.37 7.42 -22.98
C LYS A 38 5.54 8.21 -24.27
N GLN A 39 5.00 9.41 -24.34
CA GLN A 39 5.16 10.28 -25.50
C GLN A 39 6.63 10.76 -25.65
N ALA A 40 7.27 11.21 -24.56
CA ALA A 40 8.63 11.75 -24.60
C ALA A 40 9.68 10.72 -25.02
N PHE A 41 9.50 9.45 -24.62
CA PHE A 41 10.44 8.35 -24.91
C PHE A 41 9.94 7.37 -25.97
N ALA A 42 8.82 7.66 -26.63
CA ALA A 42 8.15 6.77 -27.59
C ALA A 42 7.99 5.33 -27.05
N MET A 43 7.60 5.21 -25.75
CA MET A 43 7.49 3.92 -25.07
C MET A 43 6.21 3.18 -25.44
N THR A 44 6.33 1.87 -25.63
CA THR A 44 5.18 0.96 -25.67
C THR A 44 4.61 0.74 -24.27
N THR A 45 3.38 0.25 -24.16
CA THR A 45 2.79 -0.13 -22.86
C THR A 45 3.60 -1.25 -22.21
N GLN A 46 4.18 -2.15 -22.98
CA GLN A 46 5.07 -3.20 -22.50
C GLN A 46 6.33 -2.63 -21.84
N GLN A 47 6.99 -1.64 -22.47
CA GLN A 47 8.17 -0.99 -21.89
C GLN A 47 7.82 -0.23 -20.60
N TYR A 48 6.67 0.44 -20.56
CA TYR A 48 6.16 1.06 -19.33
C TYR A 48 5.91 0.02 -18.24
N SER A 49 5.33 -1.14 -18.56
CA SER A 49 5.12 -2.21 -17.59
C SER A 49 6.43 -2.75 -17.02
N TRP A 50 7.52 -2.83 -17.82
CA TRP A 50 8.84 -3.19 -17.30
C TRP A 50 9.39 -2.15 -16.30
N VAL A 51 9.15 -0.86 -16.54
CA VAL A 51 9.49 0.20 -15.59
C VAL A 51 8.74 0.02 -14.27
N VAL A 52 7.44 -0.27 -14.33
CA VAL A 52 6.61 -0.56 -13.15
C VAL A 52 7.09 -1.84 -12.44
N ALA A 53 7.35 -2.90 -13.21
CA ALA A 53 7.81 -4.19 -12.70
C ALA A 53 9.17 -4.10 -11.99
N ALA A 54 10.08 -3.25 -12.47
CA ALA A 54 11.39 -3.02 -11.83
C ALA A 54 11.22 -2.50 -10.39
N PHE A 55 10.28 -1.58 -10.17
CA PHE A 55 9.92 -1.12 -8.83
C PHE A 55 9.31 -2.23 -7.98
N GLN A 56 8.32 -2.92 -8.50
CA GLN A 56 7.59 -3.94 -7.74
C GLN A 56 8.50 -5.09 -7.33
N ALA A 57 9.38 -5.56 -8.24
CA ALA A 57 10.33 -6.62 -7.97
C ALA A 57 11.35 -6.22 -6.88
N SER A 58 11.97 -5.05 -7.04
CA SER A 58 12.96 -4.56 -6.10
C SER A 58 12.36 -4.26 -4.71
N TYR A 59 11.15 -3.69 -4.66
CA TYR A 59 10.40 -3.46 -3.44
C TYR A 59 10.06 -4.77 -2.72
N THR A 60 9.58 -5.78 -3.45
CA THR A 60 9.22 -7.10 -2.89
C THR A 60 10.41 -7.78 -2.23
N VAL A 61 11.58 -7.77 -2.91
CA VAL A 61 12.80 -8.38 -2.39
C VAL A 61 13.35 -7.60 -1.19
N MET A 62 13.29 -6.27 -1.26
CA MET A 62 13.89 -5.43 -0.23
C MET A 62 13.04 -5.28 1.04
N GLN A 63 11.74 -5.50 0.99
CA GLN A 63 10.85 -5.28 2.13
C GLN A 63 11.27 -6.07 3.41
N PRO A 64 11.57 -7.38 3.36
CA PRO A 64 12.09 -8.10 4.52
C PRO A 64 13.49 -7.64 4.93
N VAL A 65 14.34 -7.29 3.96
CA VAL A 65 15.71 -6.82 4.21
C VAL A 65 15.69 -5.45 4.89
N ALA A 66 14.81 -4.55 4.47
CA ALA A 66 14.64 -3.23 5.07
C ALA A 66 14.26 -3.32 6.56
N GLY A 67 13.40 -4.28 6.93
CA GLY A 67 13.08 -4.56 8.33
C GLY A 67 14.31 -4.90 9.15
N TYR A 68 15.15 -5.79 8.64
CA TYR A 68 16.43 -6.19 9.28
C TYR A 68 17.42 -5.01 9.39
N LEU A 69 17.58 -4.23 8.31
CA LEU A 69 18.46 -3.05 8.33
C LEU A 69 17.98 -1.98 9.32
N LEU A 70 16.67 -1.79 9.46
CA LEU A 70 16.11 -0.90 10.48
C LEU A 70 16.35 -1.40 11.91
N ASP A 71 16.42 -2.73 12.13
CA ASP A 71 16.80 -3.29 13.44
C ASP A 71 18.27 -3.02 13.75
N MET A 72 19.14 -3.20 12.77
CA MET A 72 20.58 -3.04 12.92
C MET A 72 21.00 -1.56 13.08
N LEU A 73 20.47 -0.66 12.26
CA LEU A 73 20.83 0.78 12.23
C LEU A 73 20.05 1.62 13.24
N GLY A 74 18.97 1.06 13.79
CA GLY A 74 17.99 1.81 14.57
C GLY A 74 17.09 2.71 13.71
N LEU A 75 15.89 2.99 14.22
CA LEU A 75 14.87 3.74 13.47
C LEU A 75 15.30 5.15 13.09
N ARG A 76 16.04 5.84 13.97
CA ARG A 76 16.46 7.22 13.73
C ARG A 76 17.32 7.36 12.50
N LEU A 77 18.42 6.61 12.45
CA LEU A 77 19.39 6.67 11.34
C LEU A 77 18.87 5.86 10.15
N GLY A 78 18.41 4.64 10.39
CA GLY A 78 17.98 3.73 9.33
C GLY A 78 16.86 4.32 8.47
N PHE A 79 15.80 4.84 9.08
CA PHE A 79 14.70 5.43 8.31
C PHE A 79 15.09 6.74 7.61
N ALA A 80 15.98 7.56 8.22
CA ALA A 80 16.53 8.74 7.55
C ALA A 80 17.33 8.36 6.30
N LEU A 81 18.20 7.34 6.37
CA LEU A 81 19.00 6.86 5.24
C LEU A 81 18.10 6.33 4.10
N PHE A 82 17.08 5.55 4.41
CA PHE A 82 16.11 5.11 3.43
C PHE A 82 15.37 6.30 2.81
N ALA A 83 15.02 7.32 3.62
CA ALA A 83 14.37 8.52 3.12
C ALA A 83 15.27 9.33 2.17
N VAL A 84 16.53 9.52 2.49
CA VAL A 84 17.51 10.11 1.58
C VAL A 84 17.64 9.27 0.31
N GLY A 85 17.69 7.94 0.45
CA GLY A 85 17.79 7.01 -0.67
C GLY A 85 16.62 7.13 -1.64
N TRP A 86 15.35 7.09 -1.15
CA TRP A 86 14.20 7.24 -2.07
C TRP A 86 14.10 8.64 -2.66
N SER A 87 14.51 9.67 -1.91
CA SER A 87 14.56 11.05 -2.42
C SER A 87 15.55 11.19 -3.56
N LEU A 88 16.76 10.63 -3.41
CA LEU A 88 17.78 10.58 -4.47
C LEU A 88 17.29 9.79 -5.67
N ALA A 89 16.78 8.57 -5.44
CA ALA A 89 16.28 7.72 -6.50
C ALA A 89 15.15 8.39 -7.28
N ASN A 90 14.25 9.11 -6.57
CA ASN A 90 13.18 9.86 -7.22
C ASN A 90 13.73 11.03 -8.05
N CYS A 91 14.68 11.83 -7.52
CA CYS A 91 15.30 12.91 -8.27
C CYS A 91 16.06 12.40 -9.52
N PHE A 92 16.67 11.22 -9.45
CA PHE A 92 17.39 10.62 -10.58
C PHE A 92 16.50 10.30 -11.77
N HIS A 93 15.19 10.13 -11.58
CA HIS A 93 14.26 9.97 -12.71
C HIS A 93 14.33 11.17 -13.68
N ALA A 94 14.64 12.36 -13.19
CA ALA A 94 14.78 13.54 -14.04
C ALA A 94 15.92 13.44 -15.08
N PHE A 95 16.89 12.55 -14.86
CA PHE A 95 18.01 12.30 -15.76
C PHE A 95 17.78 11.09 -16.68
N ALA A 96 16.56 10.53 -16.70
CA ALA A 96 16.27 9.40 -17.57
C ALA A 96 16.34 9.83 -19.05
N GLY A 97 17.11 9.10 -19.84
CA GLY A 97 17.22 9.29 -21.30
C GLY A 97 16.38 8.30 -22.10
N GLY A 98 15.60 7.44 -21.45
CA GLY A 98 14.74 6.43 -22.07
C GLY A 98 14.21 5.44 -21.03
N TRP A 99 13.38 4.49 -21.48
CA TRP A 99 12.76 3.51 -20.59
C TRP A 99 13.76 2.64 -19.78
N PRO A 100 14.94 2.25 -20.29
CA PRO A 100 15.86 1.42 -19.50
C PRO A 100 16.43 2.15 -18.29
N SER A 101 16.86 3.42 -18.46
CA SER A 101 17.30 4.26 -17.35
C SER A 101 16.18 4.57 -16.38
N LEU A 102 14.96 4.80 -16.89
CA LEU A 102 13.77 4.99 -16.06
C LEU A 102 13.48 3.74 -15.21
N ALA A 103 13.57 2.54 -15.80
CA ALA A 103 13.41 1.27 -15.08
C ALA A 103 14.50 1.07 -14.01
N PHE A 104 15.75 1.44 -14.31
CA PHE A 104 16.84 1.38 -13.34
C PHE A 104 16.58 2.28 -12.14
N PHE A 105 16.25 3.56 -12.36
CA PHE A 105 15.92 4.48 -11.26
C PHE A 105 14.67 4.06 -10.50
N ARG A 106 13.70 3.46 -11.18
CA ARG A 106 12.51 2.91 -10.57
C ARG A 106 12.82 1.71 -9.67
N GLY A 107 13.76 0.86 -10.09
CA GLY A 107 14.29 -0.22 -9.25
C GLY A 107 14.99 0.29 -8.00
N LEU A 108 15.83 1.33 -8.13
CA LEU A 108 16.48 1.99 -6.98
C LEU A 108 15.44 2.59 -6.02
N LEU A 109 14.38 3.20 -6.56
CA LEU A 109 13.28 3.73 -5.76
C LEU A 109 12.58 2.62 -4.97
N GLY A 110 12.30 1.48 -5.60
CA GLY A 110 11.68 0.33 -4.95
C GLY A 110 12.51 -0.24 -3.79
N LEU A 111 13.84 -0.32 -3.98
CA LEU A 111 14.75 -0.74 -2.90
C LEU A 111 14.69 0.21 -1.70
N THR A 112 14.64 1.49 -1.94
CA THR A 112 14.72 2.49 -0.87
C THR A 112 13.37 2.79 -0.22
N GLU A 113 12.26 2.70 -0.95
CA GLU A 113 10.91 2.89 -0.41
C GLU A 113 10.40 1.74 0.46
N ALA A 114 10.97 0.55 0.30
CA ALA A 114 10.51 -0.67 0.98
C ALA A 114 10.56 -0.59 2.52
N ALA A 115 11.36 0.34 3.08
CA ALA A 115 11.47 0.55 4.52
C ALA A 115 10.31 1.31 5.16
N ALA A 116 9.48 2.04 4.38
CA ALA A 116 8.48 2.94 4.94
C ALA A 116 7.46 2.23 5.84
N ILE A 117 6.88 1.12 5.38
CA ILE A 117 5.90 0.36 6.16
C ILE A 117 6.53 -0.32 7.39
N PRO A 118 7.66 -1.05 7.27
CA PRO A 118 8.34 -1.60 8.45
C PRO A 118 8.74 -0.53 9.48
N ALA A 119 9.25 0.62 9.04
CA ALA A 119 9.61 1.72 9.93
C ALA A 119 8.39 2.26 10.69
N GLY A 120 7.29 2.54 9.97
CA GLY A 120 6.05 3.02 10.59
C GLY A 120 5.51 2.06 11.64
N MET A 121 5.47 0.77 11.33
CA MET A 121 5.02 -0.25 12.27
C MET A 121 5.93 -0.36 13.51
N LYS A 122 7.26 -0.21 13.34
CA LYS A 122 8.21 -0.19 14.47
C LYS A 122 8.03 1.05 15.35
N VAL A 123 7.78 2.22 14.74
CA VAL A 123 7.48 3.44 15.51
C VAL A 123 6.22 3.25 16.33
N VAL A 124 5.15 2.73 15.74
CA VAL A 124 3.90 2.43 16.46
C VAL A 124 4.14 1.45 17.60
N ALA A 125 4.91 0.37 17.35
CA ALA A 125 5.21 -0.62 18.39
C ALA A 125 6.03 -0.05 19.55
N GLN A 126 6.94 0.89 19.30
CA GLN A 126 7.81 1.51 20.32
C GLN A 126 7.11 2.63 21.11
N TRP A 127 6.22 3.40 20.47
CA TRP A 127 5.64 4.61 21.03
C TRP A 127 4.23 4.44 21.60
N PHE A 128 3.55 3.32 21.29
CA PHE A 128 2.16 3.13 21.67
C PHE A 128 1.96 1.85 22.49
N PRO A 129 1.22 1.95 23.64
CA PRO A 129 0.77 0.79 24.35
C PRO A 129 -0.16 -0.07 23.45
N ALA A 130 -0.23 -1.36 23.70
CA ALA A 130 -0.96 -2.33 22.85
C ALA A 130 -2.40 -1.90 22.52
N LYS A 131 -3.09 -1.28 23.47
CA LYS A 131 -4.49 -0.81 23.34
C LYS A 131 -4.66 0.30 22.29
N GLU A 132 -3.64 1.12 22.05
CA GLU A 132 -3.69 2.28 21.14
C GLU A 132 -3.02 2.01 19.79
N ARG A 133 -2.28 0.90 19.63
CA ARG A 133 -1.52 0.57 18.40
C ARG A 133 -2.40 0.51 17.15
N THR A 134 -3.61 -0.04 17.26
CA THR A 134 -4.54 -0.12 16.11
C THR A 134 -4.91 1.27 15.58
N VAL A 135 -5.18 2.22 16.49
CA VAL A 135 -5.53 3.60 16.12
C VAL A 135 -4.30 4.30 15.50
N ALA A 136 -3.12 4.15 16.11
CA ALA A 136 -1.88 4.74 15.61
C ALA A 136 -1.51 4.19 14.22
N THR A 137 -1.70 2.87 13.99
CA THR A 137 -1.52 2.24 12.67
C THR A 137 -2.50 2.79 11.65
N GLY A 138 -3.75 3.05 12.04
CA GLY A 138 -4.74 3.69 11.18
C GLY A 138 -4.29 5.07 10.71
N TRP A 139 -3.82 5.92 11.62
CA TRP A 139 -3.27 7.24 11.29
C TRP A 139 -2.07 7.16 10.35
N PHE A 140 -1.16 6.25 10.60
CA PHE A 140 -0.01 6.01 9.73
C PHE A 140 -0.45 5.58 8.31
N ASN A 141 -1.41 4.66 8.20
CA ASN A 141 -1.88 4.15 6.90
C ASN A 141 -2.65 5.20 6.08
N ILE A 142 -3.35 6.15 6.70
CA ILE A 142 -3.99 7.27 5.99
C ILE A 142 -2.97 8.05 5.15
N GLY A 143 -1.71 8.10 5.57
CA GLY A 143 -0.63 8.73 4.79
C GLY A 143 -0.47 8.15 3.38
N THR A 144 -0.73 6.86 3.19
CA THR A 144 -0.62 6.20 1.88
C THR A 144 -1.62 6.75 0.88
N SER A 145 -2.88 6.88 1.30
CA SER A 145 -3.96 7.39 0.47
C SER A 145 -3.83 8.90 0.21
N ILE A 146 -3.49 9.69 1.25
CA ILE A 146 -3.26 11.12 1.07
C ILE A 146 -2.13 11.35 0.06
N GLY A 147 -1.02 10.60 0.14
CA GLY A 147 0.08 10.71 -0.80
C GLY A 147 -0.36 10.42 -2.24
N ALA A 148 -1.13 9.36 -2.46
CA ALA A 148 -1.68 9.02 -3.77
C ALA A 148 -2.69 10.05 -4.29
N MET A 149 -3.52 10.62 -3.41
CA MET A 149 -4.52 11.65 -3.78
C MET A 149 -3.89 12.98 -4.16
N ILE A 150 -2.83 13.42 -3.48
CA ILE A 150 -2.17 14.71 -3.78
C ILE A 150 -1.19 14.62 -4.95
N ALA A 151 -0.79 13.41 -5.36
CA ALA A 151 0.16 13.24 -6.45
C ALA A 151 -0.35 13.80 -7.79
N PRO A 152 -1.58 13.52 -8.27
CA PRO A 152 -2.04 14.04 -9.55
C PRO A 152 -1.98 15.58 -9.65
N PRO A 153 -2.54 16.38 -8.73
CA PRO A 153 -2.47 17.83 -8.83
C PRO A 153 -1.04 18.37 -8.77
N ILE A 154 -0.17 17.84 -7.89
CA ILE A 154 1.20 18.31 -7.76
C ILE A 154 2.01 17.97 -9.01
N VAL A 155 1.95 16.73 -9.46
CA VAL A 155 2.73 16.25 -10.61
C VAL A 155 2.31 16.96 -11.90
N VAL A 156 1.00 17.09 -12.15
CA VAL A 156 0.50 17.78 -13.34
C VAL A 156 0.88 19.27 -13.31
N PHE A 157 0.80 19.92 -12.14
CA PHE A 157 1.27 21.30 -11.98
C PHE A 157 2.74 21.45 -12.34
N CYS A 158 3.60 20.57 -11.82
CA CYS A 158 5.03 20.56 -12.15
C CYS A 158 5.27 20.36 -13.65
N ILE A 159 4.60 19.38 -14.26
CA ILE A 159 4.74 19.09 -15.69
C ILE A 159 4.34 20.29 -16.55
N ALA A 160 3.24 20.96 -16.19
CA ALA A 160 2.72 22.08 -16.96
C ALA A 160 3.64 23.32 -16.96
N ILE A 161 4.39 23.55 -15.87
CA ILE A 161 5.21 24.77 -15.73
C ILE A 161 6.66 24.53 -16.10
N TRP A 162 7.24 23.39 -15.68
CA TRP A 162 8.70 23.15 -15.76
C TRP A 162 9.06 21.85 -16.49
N GLY A 163 8.10 21.14 -17.06
CA GLY A 163 8.31 19.86 -17.72
C GLY A 163 8.31 18.67 -16.74
N TRP A 164 8.28 17.45 -17.31
CA TRP A 164 8.10 16.21 -16.54
C TRP A 164 9.22 15.92 -15.54
N GLN A 165 10.45 16.37 -15.81
CA GLN A 165 11.61 16.21 -14.93
C GLN A 165 11.37 16.84 -13.57
N SER A 166 10.75 18.01 -13.56
CA SER A 166 10.49 18.77 -12.34
C SER A 166 9.57 18.05 -11.37
N ALA A 167 8.64 17.25 -11.86
CA ALA A 167 7.76 16.45 -11.01
C ALA A 167 8.56 15.52 -10.09
N PHE A 168 9.60 14.87 -10.60
CA PHE A 168 10.46 14.00 -9.83
C PHE A 168 11.42 14.74 -8.91
N VAL A 169 11.97 15.87 -9.38
CA VAL A 169 12.87 16.70 -8.56
C VAL A 169 12.13 17.32 -7.38
N VAL A 170 10.93 17.86 -7.60
CA VAL A 170 10.13 18.50 -6.54
C VAL A 170 9.69 17.47 -5.51
N THR A 171 9.10 16.35 -5.96
CA THR A 171 8.60 15.31 -5.04
C THR A 171 9.74 14.60 -4.30
N GLY A 172 10.90 14.42 -4.93
CA GLY A 172 12.10 13.91 -4.27
C GLY A 172 12.73 14.95 -3.33
N GLY A 173 12.80 16.21 -3.76
CA GLY A 173 13.39 17.31 -2.98
C GLY A 173 12.72 17.51 -1.61
N ILE A 174 11.39 17.44 -1.56
CA ILE A 174 10.63 17.52 -0.30
C ILE A 174 11.01 16.36 0.64
N GLY A 175 11.30 15.18 0.09
CA GLY A 175 11.73 14.02 0.87
C GLY A 175 13.04 14.24 1.64
N PHE A 176 14.01 14.98 1.10
CA PHE A 176 15.25 15.35 1.82
C PHE A 176 14.96 16.23 3.03
N VAL A 177 14.07 17.21 2.87
CA VAL A 177 13.67 18.09 3.97
C VAL A 177 13.05 17.26 5.09
N TRP A 178 12.17 16.33 4.74
CA TRP A 178 11.55 15.44 5.73
C TRP A 178 12.59 14.52 6.39
N ALA A 179 13.52 13.95 5.64
CA ALA A 179 14.59 13.11 6.18
C ALA A 179 15.43 13.83 7.22
N ALA A 180 15.76 15.11 6.96
CA ALA A 180 16.45 15.97 7.92
C ALA A 180 15.61 16.22 9.18
N ILE A 181 14.33 16.58 9.02
CA ILE A 181 13.39 16.77 10.14
C ILE A 181 13.28 15.49 10.95
N TRP A 182 13.11 14.34 10.30
CA TRP A 182 13.06 13.04 10.97
C TRP A 182 14.31 12.78 11.80
N TYR A 183 15.49 12.91 11.21
CA TYR A 183 16.76 12.63 11.88
C TYR A 183 16.97 13.55 13.09
N LEU A 184 16.57 14.80 13.00
CA LEU A 184 16.73 15.78 14.09
C LEU A 184 15.67 15.60 15.18
N ALA A 185 14.41 15.33 14.82
CA ALA A 185 13.29 15.30 15.75
C ALA A 185 13.09 13.94 16.40
N TYR A 186 13.30 12.81 15.67
CA TYR A 186 13.02 11.49 16.20
C TYR A 186 14.09 11.01 17.19
N ARG A 187 13.62 10.50 18.33
CA ARG A 187 14.39 9.74 19.32
C ARG A 187 13.52 8.61 19.83
N GLY A 188 14.11 7.54 20.37
CA GLY A 188 13.33 6.50 21.04
C GLY A 188 12.64 6.99 22.32
N PRO A 189 11.56 6.33 22.78
CA PRO A 189 10.83 6.77 23.98
C PRO A 189 11.70 6.84 25.24
N ARG A 190 12.73 5.97 25.34
CA ARG A 190 13.66 5.95 26.49
C ARG A 190 14.58 7.17 26.51
N GLU A 191 14.92 7.71 25.34
CA GLU A 191 15.94 8.76 25.16
C GLU A 191 15.35 10.15 24.81
N HIS A 192 14.03 10.23 24.56
CA HIS A 192 13.44 11.46 24.08
C HIS A 192 13.36 12.55 25.16
N PRO A 193 14.06 13.70 25.00
CA PRO A 193 14.22 14.70 26.09
C PRO A 193 12.91 15.40 26.44
N ARG A 194 11.97 15.49 25.51
CA ARG A 194 10.67 16.18 25.71
C ARG A 194 9.56 15.26 26.20
N LEU A 195 9.83 13.98 26.41
CA LEU A 195 8.82 13.01 26.85
C LEU A 195 8.59 13.14 28.36
N GLY A 196 7.37 13.53 28.75
CA GLY A 196 6.99 13.66 30.15
C GLY A 196 6.98 12.31 30.89
N ALA A 197 7.27 12.31 32.19
CA ALA A 197 7.40 11.09 32.99
C ALA A 197 6.12 10.22 32.96
N ALA A 198 4.94 10.84 33.02
CA ALA A 198 3.67 10.11 32.99
C ALA A 198 3.40 9.43 31.63
N GLU A 199 3.72 10.09 30.52
CA GLU A 199 3.58 9.50 29.18
C GLU A 199 4.64 8.44 28.94
N ARG A 200 5.86 8.62 29.47
CA ARG A 200 6.93 7.62 29.42
C ARG A 200 6.54 6.34 30.16
N ALA A 201 5.99 6.45 31.37
CA ALA A 201 5.48 5.32 32.11
C ALA A 201 4.38 4.58 31.34
N LEU A 202 3.39 5.31 30.80
CA LEU A 202 2.30 4.73 29.99
C LEU A 202 2.83 3.94 28.79
N ILE A 203 3.87 4.42 28.11
CA ILE A 203 4.48 3.75 26.95
C ILE A 203 5.26 2.52 27.39
N LEU A 204 6.10 2.64 28.42
CA LEU A 204 7.00 1.57 28.86
C LEU A 204 6.24 0.45 29.59
N ASP A 205 5.30 0.77 30.48
CA ASP A 205 4.48 -0.23 31.17
C ASP A 205 3.60 -1.06 30.20
N GLY A 206 3.24 -0.48 29.06
CA GLY A 206 2.49 -1.17 28.01
C GLY A 206 3.37 -2.00 27.05
N CYS A 207 4.70 -1.90 27.15
CA CYS A 207 5.66 -2.59 26.26
C CYS A 207 6.40 -3.75 26.96
N ASP A 208 6.42 -3.81 28.29
CA ASP A 208 7.09 -4.85 29.06
C ASP A 208 6.21 -6.12 29.20
N ASN A 209 5.96 -6.80 28.11
CA ASN A 209 5.56 -8.21 28.15
C ASN A 209 6.77 -9.06 27.77
N ASP A 210 7.79 -9.06 28.63
CA ASP A 210 8.89 -10.03 28.64
C ASP A 210 8.37 -11.39 29.16
N GLN A 211 7.47 -12.02 28.46
CA GLN A 211 7.26 -13.46 28.64
C GLN A 211 8.32 -14.21 27.85
N PRO A 212 8.99 -15.23 28.44
CA PRO A 212 9.92 -16.09 27.74
C PRO A 212 9.23 -16.69 26.53
N ALA A 213 9.68 -16.33 25.34
CA ALA A 213 9.05 -16.75 24.11
C ALA A 213 9.45 -18.21 23.81
N GLU A 214 8.49 -19.11 23.70
CA GLU A 214 8.70 -20.34 22.94
C GLU A 214 9.22 -19.98 21.53
N PRO A 215 10.11 -20.81 20.93
CA PRO A 215 10.68 -20.50 19.63
C PRO A 215 9.56 -20.28 18.61
N PRO A 216 9.54 -19.14 17.91
CA PRO A 216 8.46 -18.83 16.98
C PRO A 216 8.45 -19.83 15.83
N MET A 217 7.25 -20.27 15.41
CA MET A 217 7.04 -21.16 14.26
C MET A 217 7.94 -20.78 13.08
N ARG A 218 8.63 -21.75 12.49
CA ARG A 218 9.57 -21.54 11.37
C ARG A 218 8.79 -21.19 10.09
N TRP A 219 9.42 -20.47 9.17
CA TRP A 219 8.82 -20.12 7.87
C TRP A 219 8.27 -21.33 7.11
N ARG A 220 8.99 -22.46 7.15
CA ARG A 220 8.58 -23.71 6.51
C ARG A 220 7.28 -24.26 7.11
N GLU A 221 7.11 -24.17 8.41
CA GLU A 221 5.93 -24.66 9.12
C GLU A 221 4.70 -23.85 8.74
N ILE A 222 4.84 -22.51 8.63
CA ILE A 222 3.76 -21.62 8.16
C ILE A 222 3.33 -22.00 6.75
N LEU A 223 4.28 -22.23 5.83
CA LEU A 223 4.00 -22.62 4.45
C LEU A 223 3.28 -23.97 4.32
N LEU A 224 3.41 -24.85 5.30
CA LEU A 224 2.73 -26.14 5.33
C LEU A 224 1.29 -26.02 5.85
N THR A 225 0.89 -24.89 6.44
CA THR A 225 -0.45 -24.72 6.98
C THR A 225 -1.46 -24.34 5.89
N ARG A 226 -2.61 -24.99 5.94
CA ARG A 226 -3.75 -24.66 5.05
C ARG A 226 -4.29 -23.25 5.31
N GLN A 227 -4.22 -22.80 6.57
CA GLN A 227 -4.63 -21.46 6.98
C GLN A 227 -3.82 -20.38 6.26
N PHE A 228 -2.50 -20.58 6.12
CA PHE A 228 -1.65 -19.63 5.37
C PHE A 228 -2.09 -19.50 3.91
N TRP A 229 -2.31 -20.60 3.22
CA TRP A 229 -2.76 -20.58 1.82
C TRP A 229 -4.15 -20.02 1.63
N SER A 230 -5.02 -20.11 2.64
CA SER A 230 -6.33 -19.44 2.62
C SER A 230 -6.24 -17.91 2.65
N ILE A 231 -5.09 -17.34 3.03
CA ILE A 231 -4.78 -15.91 2.99
C ILE A 231 -3.93 -15.58 1.76
N ALA A 232 -2.87 -16.33 1.52
CA ALA A 232 -1.86 -16.02 0.51
C ALA A 232 -2.41 -16.05 -0.91
N ILE A 233 -3.22 -17.09 -1.26
CA ILE A 233 -3.79 -17.21 -2.62
C ILE A 233 -4.81 -16.08 -2.90
N PRO A 234 -5.81 -15.80 -2.04
CA PRO A 234 -6.70 -14.67 -2.27
C PRO A 234 -5.97 -13.33 -2.35
N ARG A 235 -4.93 -13.12 -1.53
CA ARG A 235 -4.12 -11.89 -1.62
C ARG A 235 -3.33 -11.79 -2.91
N PHE A 236 -2.74 -12.89 -3.38
CA PHE A 236 -2.07 -12.95 -4.68
C PHE A 236 -3.02 -12.59 -5.82
N LEU A 237 -4.26 -13.09 -5.77
CA LEU A 237 -5.27 -12.86 -6.81
C LEU A 237 -5.93 -11.47 -6.73
N ALA A 238 -6.02 -10.87 -5.54
CA ALA A 238 -6.63 -9.55 -5.36
C ALA A 238 -5.67 -8.39 -5.69
N GLU A 239 -4.38 -8.52 -5.38
CA GLU A 239 -3.39 -7.45 -5.55
C GLU A 239 -3.28 -6.92 -6.99
N PRO A 240 -3.43 -7.71 -8.06
CA PRO A 240 -3.50 -7.22 -9.44
C PRO A 240 -4.43 -6.02 -9.64
N ALA A 241 -5.60 -6.00 -9.00
CA ALA A 241 -6.53 -4.88 -9.10
C ALA A 241 -5.94 -3.60 -8.52
N TRP A 242 -5.36 -3.66 -7.31
CA TRP A 242 -4.74 -2.51 -6.65
C TRP A 242 -3.55 -1.95 -7.44
N GLN A 243 -2.68 -2.83 -7.91
CA GLN A 243 -1.51 -2.42 -8.69
C GLN A 243 -1.91 -1.81 -10.04
N THR A 244 -2.95 -2.36 -10.68
CA THR A 244 -3.51 -1.79 -11.91
C THR A 244 -4.05 -0.38 -11.64
N PHE A 245 -4.77 -0.18 -10.55
CA PHE A 245 -5.31 1.13 -10.19
C PHE A 245 -4.20 2.13 -9.88
N ASN A 246 -3.17 1.72 -9.15
CA ASN A 246 -2.06 2.60 -8.81
C ASN A 246 -1.22 3.03 -10.01
N PHE A 247 -0.96 2.14 -10.96
CA PHE A 247 0.02 2.41 -12.01
C PHE A 247 -0.58 2.68 -13.39
N PHE A 248 -1.80 2.21 -13.66
CA PHE A 248 -2.36 2.27 -15.02
C PHE A 248 -3.61 3.16 -15.16
N ILE A 249 -4.29 3.58 -14.06
CA ILE A 249 -5.47 4.46 -14.18
C ILE A 249 -5.16 5.75 -14.96
N PRO A 250 -4.13 6.55 -14.62
CA PRO A 250 -3.89 7.79 -15.35
C PRO A 250 -3.61 7.54 -16.84
N LEU A 251 -2.84 6.51 -17.14
CA LEU A 251 -2.52 6.11 -18.51
C LEU A 251 -3.79 5.71 -19.28
N TYR A 252 -4.62 4.85 -18.70
CA TYR A 252 -5.89 4.43 -19.28
C TYR A 252 -6.85 5.59 -19.55
N LEU A 253 -6.97 6.53 -18.60
CA LEU A 253 -7.85 7.68 -18.75
C LEU A 253 -7.41 8.60 -19.89
N VAL A 254 -6.10 8.73 -20.11
CA VAL A 254 -5.56 9.52 -21.23
C VAL A 254 -5.68 8.75 -22.54
N GLU A 255 -5.13 7.54 -22.63
CA GLU A 255 -5.00 6.78 -23.89
C GLU A 255 -6.33 6.19 -24.37
N ALA A 256 -7.12 5.61 -23.47
CA ALA A 256 -8.35 4.91 -23.83
C ALA A 256 -9.62 5.78 -23.71
N LYS A 257 -9.60 6.81 -22.84
CA LYS A 257 -10.76 7.70 -22.61
C LYS A 257 -10.56 9.13 -23.11
N GLY A 258 -9.38 9.46 -23.65
CA GLY A 258 -9.09 10.76 -24.25
C GLY A 258 -9.08 11.94 -23.27
N MET A 259 -8.87 11.67 -21.96
CA MET A 259 -8.80 12.73 -20.96
C MET A 259 -7.50 13.54 -21.10
N ASP A 260 -7.60 14.85 -20.95
CA ASP A 260 -6.43 15.69 -20.80
C ASP A 260 -5.83 15.60 -19.38
N LEU A 261 -4.56 15.95 -19.24
CA LEU A 261 -3.83 15.85 -17.96
C LEU A 261 -4.47 16.70 -16.85
N LYS A 262 -5.09 17.83 -17.18
CA LYS A 262 -5.77 18.67 -16.18
C LYS A 262 -6.99 17.96 -15.59
N SER A 263 -7.76 17.30 -16.44
CA SER A 263 -8.90 16.47 -16.00
C SER A 263 -8.44 15.25 -15.20
N VAL A 264 -7.32 14.63 -15.57
CA VAL A 264 -6.71 13.57 -14.77
C VAL A 264 -6.32 14.09 -13.38
N ALA A 265 -5.68 15.27 -13.29
CA ALA A 265 -5.35 15.89 -12.00
C ALA A 265 -6.57 16.15 -11.13
N ALA A 266 -7.69 16.53 -11.74
CA ALA A 266 -8.94 16.86 -11.04
C ALA A 266 -9.68 15.63 -10.52
N PHE A 267 -9.55 14.46 -11.15
CA PHE A 267 -10.46 13.33 -10.88
C PHE A 267 -9.77 11.99 -10.58
N ALA A 268 -8.50 11.76 -10.98
CA ALA A 268 -7.82 10.47 -10.79
C ALA A 268 -7.51 10.11 -9.34
N TRP A 269 -7.70 11.01 -8.39
CA TRP A 269 -7.58 10.77 -6.96
C TRP A 269 -8.85 10.17 -6.32
N LEU A 270 -10.01 10.31 -6.97
CA LEU A 270 -11.29 9.83 -6.43
C LEU A 270 -11.32 8.32 -6.12
N PRO A 271 -10.77 7.42 -6.94
CA PRO A 271 -10.69 6.00 -6.61
C PRO A 271 -9.93 5.70 -5.31
N PHE A 272 -8.91 6.49 -4.97
CA PHE A 272 -8.16 6.34 -3.72
C PHE A 272 -8.98 6.78 -2.50
N LEU A 273 -9.74 7.87 -2.61
CA LEU A 273 -10.69 8.26 -1.57
C LEU A 273 -11.78 7.20 -1.36
N ALA A 274 -12.31 6.65 -2.45
CA ALA A 274 -13.28 5.56 -2.37
C ALA A 274 -12.68 4.30 -1.73
N SER A 275 -11.40 4.04 -1.95
CA SER A 275 -10.66 2.94 -1.32
C SER A 275 -10.61 3.10 0.20
N ASP A 276 -10.35 4.29 0.71
CA ASP A 276 -10.35 4.55 2.16
C ASP A 276 -11.75 4.34 2.76
N ALA A 277 -12.79 4.81 2.07
CA ALA A 277 -14.17 4.55 2.47
C ALA A 277 -14.47 3.04 2.49
N GLY A 278 -13.96 2.28 1.51
CA GLY A 278 -14.07 0.81 1.46
C GLY A 278 -13.39 0.11 2.62
N SER A 279 -12.18 0.56 2.98
CA SER A 279 -11.44 0.04 4.13
C SER A 279 -12.19 0.27 5.44
N LEU A 280 -12.69 1.48 5.66
CA LEU A 280 -13.51 1.81 6.83
C LEU A 280 -14.81 0.99 6.85
N PHE A 281 -15.52 0.93 5.74
CA PHE A 281 -16.76 0.16 5.62
C PHE A 281 -16.52 -1.32 5.95
N GLY A 282 -15.48 -1.94 5.39
CA GLY A 282 -15.11 -3.33 5.68
C GLY A 282 -14.85 -3.59 7.16
N GLY A 283 -14.21 -2.63 7.84
CA GLY A 283 -13.96 -2.65 9.28
C GLY A 283 -15.24 -2.67 10.13
N TYR A 284 -16.29 -1.94 9.72
CA TYR A 284 -17.59 -1.92 10.40
C TYR A 284 -18.53 -3.03 9.94
N TYR A 285 -18.45 -3.45 8.70
CA TYR A 285 -19.35 -4.43 8.08
C TYR A 285 -19.21 -5.82 8.72
N ALA A 286 -18.00 -6.28 9.00
CA ALA A 286 -17.81 -7.58 9.64
C ALA A 286 -18.43 -7.67 11.07
N PRO A 287 -18.18 -6.72 12.00
CA PRO A 287 -18.87 -6.71 13.29
C PRO A 287 -20.39 -6.52 13.19
N TRP A 288 -20.88 -5.78 12.19
CA TRP A 288 -22.30 -5.63 11.95
C TRP A 288 -22.95 -6.97 11.55
N LEU A 289 -22.33 -7.74 10.66
CA LEU A 289 -22.78 -9.09 10.28
C LEU A 289 -22.87 -10.02 11.49
N ILE A 290 -21.85 -10.00 12.37
CA ILE A 290 -21.84 -10.82 13.58
C ILE A 290 -23.03 -10.44 14.49
N ARG A 291 -23.22 -9.15 14.76
CA ARG A 291 -24.29 -8.67 15.64
C ARG A 291 -25.69 -8.88 15.06
N ARG A 292 -25.86 -8.67 13.75
CA ARG A 292 -27.18 -8.69 13.10
C ARG A 292 -27.66 -10.11 12.75
N PHE A 293 -26.73 -11.00 12.37
CA PHE A 293 -27.05 -12.33 11.84
C PHE A 293 -26.46 -13.47 12.68
N GLY A 294 -25.72 -13.19 13.74
CA GLY A 294 -25.12 -14.23 14.60
C GLY A 294 -24.07 -15.09 13.91
N VAL A 295 -23.49 -14.64 12.79
CA VAL A 295 -22.48 -15.41 12.05
C VAL A 295 -21.16 -15.43 12.82
N SER A 296 -20.36 -16.49 12.64
CA SER A 296 -19.03 -16.57 13.27
C SER A 296 -18.08 -15.51 12.71
N LEU A 297 -17.02 -15.19 13.48
CA LEU A 297 -15.97 -14.26 13.06
C LEU A 297 -15.40 -14.63 11.67
N LEU A 298 -15.01 -15.87 11.46
CA LEU A 298 -14.47 -16.32 10.18
C LEU A 298 -15.49 -16.24 9.03
N THR A 299 -16.77 -16.55 9.32
CA THR A 299 -17.84 -16.42 8.32
C THR A 299 -18.06 -14.95 7.95
N SER A 300 -18.01 -14.01 8.91
CA SER A 300 -18.13 -12.59 8.61
C SER A 300 -17.01 -12.09 7.69
N ARG A 301 -15.75 -12.54 7.92
CA ARG A 301 -14.62 -12.21 7.02
C ARG A 301 -14.84 -12.73 5.60
N LYS A 302 -15.30 -13.99 5.46
CA LYS A 302 -15.63 -14.57 4.15
C LYS A 302 -16.70 -13.77 3.42
N ILE A 303 -17.76 -13.35 4.12
CA ILE A 303 -18.83 -12.54 3.53
C ILE A 303 -18.30 -11.20 3.06
N VAL A 304 -17.47 -10.52 3.87
CA VAL A 304 -16.84 -9.24 3.48
C VAL A 304 -16.01 -9.39 2.20
N VAL A 305 -15.16 -10.44 2.14
CA VAL A 305 -14.35 -10.73 0.93
C VAL A 305 -15.24 -11.02 -0.27
N THR A 306 -16.29 -11.84 -0.10
CA THR A 306 -17.23 -12.16 -1.19
C THR A 306 -17.99 -10.92 -1.67
N THR A 307 -18.42 -10.05 -0.74
CA THR A 307 -19.08 -8.78 -1.11
C THR A 307 -18.14 -7.89 -1.93
N GLY A 308 -16.87 -7.81 -1.54
CA GLY A 308 -15.86 -7.09 -2.33
C GLY A 308 -15.69 -7.70 -3.73
N ALA A 309 -15.56 -9.03 -3.82
CA ALA A 309 -15.46 -9.71 -5.11
C ALA A 309 -16.69 -9.45 -6.02
N VAL A 310 -17.90 -9.44 -5.45
CA VAL A 310 -19.12 -9.10 -6.21
C VAL A 310 -19.08 -7.65 -6.71
N LEU A 311 -18.65 -6.69 -5.90
CA LEU A 311 -18.53 -5.31 -6.30
C LEU A 311 -17.48 -5.10 -7.40
N MET A 312 -16.48 -5.98 -7.53
CA MET A 312 -15.48 -5.95 -8.61
C MET A 312 -16.07 -6.26 -10.00
N ILE A 313 -17.34 -6.69 -10.10
CA ILE A 313 -18.06 -6.73 -11.38
C ILE A 313 -18.17 -5.33 -12.00
N GLY A 314 -18.30 -4.29 -11.17
CA GLY A 314 -18.32 -2.90 -11.65
C GLY A 314 -17.07 -2.55 -12.49
N PRO A 315 -15.86 -2.65 -11.93
CA PRO A 315 -14.61 -2.47 -12.70
C PRO A 315 -14.48 -3.32 -13.95
N ALA A 316 -15.01 -4.55 -13.97
CA ALA A 316 -15.00 -5.37 -15.18
C ALA A 316 -15.75 -4.71 -16.36
N ALA A 317 -16.72 -3.84 -16.07
CA ALA A 317 -17.48 -3.11 -17.08
C ALA A 317 -16.82 -1.80 -17.54
N ILE A 318 -15.64 -1.42 -17.00
CA ILE A 318 -14.95 -0.16 -17.36
C ILE A 318 -14.73 -0.04 -18.88
N GLY A 319 -14.35 -1.16 -19.50
CA GLY A 319 -14.14 -1.22 -20.93
C GLY A 319 -15.36 -0.92 -21.78
N LEU A 320 -16.55 -1.13 -21.27
CA LEU A 320 -17.82 -0.89 -21.96
C LEU A 320 -18.30 0.57 -21.84
N THR A 321 -17.64 1.38 -21.00
CA THR A 321 -18.05 2.77 -20.79
C THR A 321 -17.68 3.66 -21.97
N VAL A 322 -18.58 4.53 -22.38
CA VAL A 322 -18.35 5.49 -23.48
C VAL A 322 -17.51 6.67 -23.02
N GLY A 323 -17.76 7.18 -21.80
CA GLY A 323 -17.12 8.40 -21.30
C GLY A 323 -16.21 8.18 -20.07
N PRO A 324 -15.32 9.15 -19.78
CA PRO A 324 -14.38 9.05 -18.67
C PRO A 324 -15.06 9.09 -17.29
N ALA A 325 -16.16 9.83 -17.12
CA ALA A 325 -16.85 9.97 -15.84
C ALA A 325 -17.37 8.63 -15.32
N MET A 326 -17.97 7.80 -16.19
CA MET A 326 -18.44 6.46 -15.81
C MET A 326 -17.26 5.53 -15.52
N ALA A 327 -16.17 5.63 -16.28
CA ALA A 327 -14.95 4.86 -15.98
C ALA A 327 -14.38 5.20 -14.59
N ILE A 328 -14.31 6.49 -14.24
CA ILE A 328 -13.87 6.95 -12.92
C ILE A 328 -14.79 6.42 -11.82
N LEU A 329 -16.11 6.49 -12.01
CA LEU A 329 -17.08 5.95 -11.06
C LEU A 329 -16.85 4.43 -10.83
N LEU A 330 -16.65 3.68 -11.89
CA LEU A 330 -16.36 2.24 -11.79
C LEU A 330 -15.00 1.96 -11.15
N PHE A 331 -13.98 2.79 -11.38
CA PHE A 331 -12.73 2.73 -10.61
C PHE A 331 -12.92 3.04 -9.13
N CYS A 332 -13.81 3.99 -8.79
CA CYS A 332 -14.16 4.26 -7.38
C CYS A 332 -14.83 3.03 -6.73
N ILE A 333 -15.75 2.37 -7.43
CA ILE A 333 -16.37 1.12 -6.95
C ILE A 333 -15.29 0.05 -6.77
N GLY A 334 -14.35 -0.07 -7.72
CA GLY A 334 -13.25 -1.02 -7.64
C GLY A 334 -12.29 -0.74 -6.48
N GLY A 335 -11.90 0.50 -6.28
CA GLY A 335 -11.07 0.91 -5.15
C GLY A 335 -11.74 0.60 -3.80
N PHE A 336 -13.01 0.96 -3.65
CA PHE A 336 -13.83 0.64 -2.48
C PHE A 336 -13.88 -0.88 -2.24
N ALA A 337 -14.22 -1.65 -3.27
CA ALA A 337 -14.36 -3.10 -3.21
C ALA A 337 -13.03 -3.76 -2.82
N HIS A 338 -11.94 -3.38 -3.49
CA HIS A 338 -10.61 -3.94 -3.24
C HIS A 338 -10.14 -3.69 -1.80
N GLN A 339 -10.22 -2.46 -1.31
CA GLN A 339 -9.75 -2.15 0.05
C GLN A 339 -10.63 -2.77 1.13
N MET A 340 -11.92 -2.92 0.90
CA MET A 340 -12.81 -3.66 1.79
C MET A 340 -12.41 -5.13 1.91
N LEU A 341 -12.18 -5.83 0.79
CA LEU A 341 -11.78 -7.25 0.79
C LEU A 341 -10.33 -7.44 1.28
N SER A 342 -9.40 -6.57 0.88
CA SER A 342 -8.00 -6.63 1.27
C SER A 342 -7.83 -6.47 2.79
N GLY A 343 -8.54 -5.51 3.39
CA GLY A 343 -8.56 -5.32 4.84
C GLY A 343 -9.03 -6.58 5.58
N ALA A 344 -10.07 -7.24 5.09
CA ALA A 344 -10.56 -8.49 5.68
C ALA A 344 -9.54 -9.63 5.54
N LEU A 345 -8.87 -9.77 4.38
CA LEU A 345 -7.82 -10.78 4.16
C LEU A 345 -6.61 -10.57 5.05
N ILE A 346 -6.17 -9.31 5.24
CA ILE A 346 -5.04 -8.99 6.14
C ILE A 346 -5.39 -9.34 7.59
N THR A 347 -6.63 -9.02 8.02
CA THR A 347 -7.08 -9.28 9.38
C THR A 347 -7.15 -10.78 9.70
N LEU A 348 -7.41 -11.63 8.70
CA LEU A 348 -7.38 -13.09 8.89
C LEU A 348 -6.05 -13.61 9.42
N SER A 349 -4.93 -12.93 9.16
CA SER A 349 -3.64 -13.31 9.74
C SER A 349 -3.68 -13.26 11.28
N ALA A 350 -4.36 -12.27 11.84
CA ALA A 350 -4.52 -12.15 13.29
C ALA A 350 -5.65 -13.05 13.85
N ASP A 351 -6.65 -13.37 13.02
CA ASP A 351 -7.77 -14.21 13.44
C ASP A 351 -7.41 -15.72 13.43
N LEU A 352 -6.39 -16.14 12.66
CA LEU A 352 -6.04 -17.54 12.42
C LEU A 352 -4.73 -17.99 13.05
N PHE A 353 -3.86 -17.05 13.41
CA PHE A 353 -2.53 -17.35 13.91
C PHE A 353 -2.27 -16.65 15.25
N GLU A 354 -1.42 -17.26 16.05
CA GLU A 354 -0.99 -16.70 17.32
C GLU A 354 -0.31 -15.33 17.13
N GLN A 355 -0.53 -14.42 18.07
CA GLN A 355 -0.06 -13.04 18.03
C GLN A 355 1.46 -12.93 17.72
N ARG A 356 2.27 -13.89 18.18
CA ARG A 356 3.72 -13.94 18.00
C ARG A 356 4.16 -14.10 16.55
N ILE A 357 3.36 -14.78 15.71
CA ILE A 357 3.69 -15.08 14.32
C ILE A 357 2.85 -14.29 13.30
N VAL A 358 1.87 -13.51 13.76
CA VAL A 358 1.01 -12.68 12.89
C VAL A 358 1.85 -11.81 11.96
N GLY A 359 2.92 -11.18 12.45
CA GLY A 359 3.80 -10.35 11.65
C GLY A 359 4.46 -11.11 10.50
N LYS A 360 4.94 -12.35 10.77
CA LYS A 360 5.54 -13.23 9.74
C LYS A 360 4.49 -13.62 8.69
N VAL A 361 3.33 -14.08 9.15
CA VAL A 361 2.23 -14.52 8.26
C VAL A 361 1.76 -13.35 7.38
N THR A 362 1.57 -12.17 7.97
CA THR A 362 1.16 -10.95 7.25
C THR A 362 2.22 -10.54 6.22
N GLY A 363 3.49 -10.61 6.58
CA GLY A 363 4.61 -10.32 5.67
C GLY A 363 4.67 -11.29 4.50
N MET A 364 4.60 -12.61 4.77
CA MET A 364 4.57 -13.64 3.72
C MET A 364 3.37 -13.49 2.80
N GLY A 365 2.18 -13.24 3.36
CA GLY A 365 0.97 -12.96 2.58
C GLY A 365 1.09 -11.67 1.78
N GLY A 366 1.82 -10.66 2.30
CA GLY A 366 2.17 -9.43 1.58
C GLY A 366 3.09 -9.70 0.38
N SER A 367 4.12 -10.53 0.56
CA SER A 367 4.99 -10.95 -0.56
C SER A 367 4.20 -11.69 -1.64
N ALA A 368 3.28 -12.57 -1.27
CA ALA A 368 2.41 -13.24 -2.23
C ALA A 368 1.57 -12.24 -3.03
N ALA A 369 0.99 -11.23 -2.35
CA ALA A 369 0.24 -10.15 -2.99
C ALA A 369 1.12 -9.37 -4.01
N TRP A 370 2.29 -8.91 -3.59
CA TRP A 370 3.21 -8.18 -4.47
C TRP A 370 3.65 -8.97 -5.70
N ILE A 371 3.88 -10.30 -5.56
CA ILE A 371 4.17 -11.19 -6.70
C ILE A 371 2.96 -11.25 -7.64
N GLY A 372 1.74 -11.32 -7.12
CA GLY A 372 0.52 -11.27 -7.93
C GLY A 372 0.41 -9.98 -8.74
N GLY A 373 0.60 -8.83 -8.08
CA GLY A 373 0.59 -7.52 -8.71
C GLY A 373 1.68 -7.37 -9.78
N LEU A 374 2.91 -7.78 -9.48
CA LEU A 374 4.03 -7.79 -10.43
C LEU A 374 3.70 -8.64 -11.67
N SER A 375 3.23 -9.87 -11.46
CA SER A 375 2.89 -10.77 -12.56
C SER A 375 1.83 -10.16 -13.47
N PHE A 376 0.80 -9.55 -12.91
CA PHE A 376 -0.28 -8.94 -13.68
C PHE A 376 0.15 -7.64 -14.38
N SER A 377 1.02 -6.85 -13.77
CA SER A 377 1.61 -5.66 -14.42
C SER A 377 2.36 -6.04 -15.70
N LEU A 378 3.09 -7.17 -15.68
CA LEU A 378 3.76 -7.70 -16.88
C LEU A 378 2.75 -8.23 -17.91
N ILE A 379 1.66 -8.86 -17.46
CA ILE A 379 0.57 -9.32 -18.36
C ILE A 379 -0.10 -8.12 -19.04
N ILE A 380 -0.38 -7.03 -18.31
CA ILE A 380 -0.92 -5.79 -18.89
C ILE A 380 0.04 -5.29 -19.98
N GLY A 381 1.33 -5.20 -19.68
CA GLY A 381 2.33 -4.73 -20.64
C GLY A 381 2.40 -5.57 -21.90
N ALA A 382 2.30 -6.89 -21.80
CA ALA A 382 2.37 -7.80 -22.93
C ALA A 382 1.11 -7.77 -23.80
N LEU A 383 -0.06 -7.52 -23.21
CA LEU A 383 -1.35 -7.73 -23.87
C LEU A 383 -2.12 -6.44 -24.17
N ALA A 384 -1.90 -5.34 -23.41
CA ALA A 384 -2.72 -4.14 -23.53
C ALA A 384 -2.65 -3.49 -24.91
N ASP A 385 -1.47 -3.51 -25.57
CA ASP A 385 -1.30 -2.95 -26.92
C ASP A 385 -1.94 -3.85 -28.02
N THR A 386 -2.25 -5.13 -27.72
CA THR A 386 -2.79 -6.09 -28.70
C THR A 386 -4.29 -6.31 -28.52
N ILE A 387 -4.76 -6.58 -27.29
CA ILE A 387 -6.16 -6.88 -26.97
C ILE A 387 -6.88 -5.73 -26.26
N GLY A 388 -6.18 -4.65 -25.96
CA GLY A 388 -6.68 -3.52 -25.16
C GLY A 388 -6.79 -3.81 -23.67
N TYR A 389 -7.24 -2.82 -22.92
CA TYR A 389 -7.40 -2.91 -21.45
C TYR A 389 -8.66 -3.67 -21.02
N ASN A 390 -9.70 -3.74 -21.86
CA ASN A 390 -11.02 -4.25 -21.47
C ASN A 390 -11.00 -5.70 -20.96
N PRO A 391 -10.39 -6.68 -21.66
CA PRO A 391 -10.31 -8.04 -21.15
C PRO A 391 -9.52 -8.13 -19.83
N LEU A 392 -8.54 -7.25 -19.65
CA LEU A 392 -7.70 -7.23 -18.45
C LEU A 392 -8.50 -6.80 -17.21
N PHE A 393 -9.44 -5.84 -17.33
CA PHE A 393 -10.35 -5.47 -16.24
C PHE A 393 -11.30 -6.61 -15.86
N VAL A 394 -11.77 -7.40 -16.85
CA VAL A 394 -12.57 -8.60 -16.58
C VAL A 394 -11.78 -9.62 -15.79
N CYS A 395 -10.50 -9.84 -16.11
CA CYS A 395 -9.62 -10.73 -15.36
C CYS A 395 -9.53 -10.34 -13.87
N LEU A 396 -9.48 -9.05 -13.53
CA LEU A 396 -9.42 -8.59 -12.15
C LEU A 396 -10.63 -9.05 -11.33
N ALA A 397 -11.83 -8.92 -11.88
CA ALA A 397 -13.03 -9.42 -11.23
C ALA A 397 -13.02 -10.94 -11.08
N VAL A 398 -12.61 -11.67 -12.12
CA VAL A 398 -12.51 -13.14 -12.09
C VAL A 398 -11.53 -13.60 -11.00
N PHE A 399 -10.39 -12.92 -10.86
CA PHE A 399 -9.39 -13.23 -9.83
C PHE A 399 -9.94 -13.07 -8.42
N ASP A 400 -10.71 -12.02 -8.15
CA ASP A 400 -11.31 -11.80 -6.84
C ASP A 400 -12.39 -12.85 -6.52
N PHE A 401 -13.18 -13.28 -7.53
CA PHE A 401 -14.12 -14.40 -7.36
C PHE A 401 -13.40 -15.71 -7.07
N ILE A 402 -12.31 -16.03 -7.80
CA ILE A 402 -11.49 -17.21 -7.52
C ILE A 402 -10.90 -17.11 -6.12
N GLY A 403 -10.39 -15.94 -5.72
CA GLY A 403 -9.87 -15.69 -4.38
C GLY A 403 -10.93 -15.93 -3.29
N ALA A 404 -12.13 -15.41 -3.47
CA ALA A 404 -13.24 -15.65 -2.57
C ALA A 404 -13.61 -17.14 -2.50
N PHE A 405 -13.69 -17.83 -3.63
CA PHE A 405 -13.96 -19.28 -3.68
C PHE A 405 -12.87 -20.08 -2.94
N VAL A 406 -11.58 -19.77 -3.18
CA VAL A 406 -10.45 -20.40 -2.48
C VAL A 406 -10.55 -20.17 -0.97
N LEU A 407 -10.91 -18.96 -0.54
CA LEU A 407 -11.11 -18.64 0.87
C LEU A 407 -12.22 -19.52 1.49
N TRP A 408 -13.34 -19.69 0.79
CA TRP A 408 -14.44 -20.53 1.27
C TRP A 408 -14.06 -22.01 1.36
N THR A 409 -13.26 -22.53 0.46
CA THR A 409 -12.85 -23.94 0.40
C THR A 409 -11.72 -24.26 1.37
N LEU A 410 -10.71 -23.40 1.46
CA LEU A 410 -9.55 -23.63 2.32
C LEU A 410 -9.81 -23.29 3.79
N LEU A 411 -10.56 -22.23 4.07
CA LEU A 411 -10.88 -21.83 5.42
C LEU A 411 -12.11 -22.58 5.94
N ARG A 412 -11.94 -23.80 6.39
CA ARG A 412 -13.00 -24.57 7.07
C ARG A 412 -13.00 -24.23 8.56
N ARG A 413 -14.17 -24.36 9.22
CA ARG A 413 -14.23 -24.29 10.70
C ARG A 413 -13.24 -25.32 11.27
N PRO A 414 -12.47 -25.01 12.33
CA PRO A 414 -11.86 -26.06 13.11
C PRO A 414 -13.01 -27.01 13.51
N ALA A 415 -12.80 -28.30 13.31
CA ALA A 415 -13.70 -29.28 13.93
C ALA A 415 -13.78 -28.92 15.42
N ALA A 416 -14.98 -28.70 15.93
CA ALA A 416 -15.18 -28.49 17.36
C ALA A 416 -14.50 -29.67 18.08
N ALA A 417 -13.43 -29.37 18.84
CA ALA A 417 -12.78 -30.32 19.73
C ALA A 417 -13.68 -30.54 20.94
#